data_083d25424f82384dc0fb3ce7e894fe3a
#
_entry.id   083d25424f82384dc0fb3ce7e894fe3a
#
_cell.length_a   1.000
_cell.length_b   1.000
_cell.length_c   1.000
_cell.angle_alpha   90.00
_cell.angle_beta   90.00
_cell.angle_gamma   90.00
#
_symmetry.space_group_name_H-M   'P 1'
#
loop_
_entity.id
_entity.type
_entity.pdbx_description
1 polymer ?
#
loop_
_entity_poly.entity_id
_entity_poly.type
_entity_poly.pdbx_seq_one_letter_code
_entity_poly.pdbx_strand_id
1 'polypeptide(L)'
;MAQVYTVPGPMPPTWDLDRTAEGVVVRGEIDLGVADAFEVKASAAVMGSAVASFLVDLSDVTFMDSAGLRALIKVLEPRDGQRMIVQPSRQVFTLLRLCGLTNGALPNVSVREPGSTV
;
A
#
# COMPACT_ATOMS: atom_id res chain seq x y z
N MET A 1 -29.61 11.64 34.30
CA MET A 1 -28.15 11.57 34.32
C MET A 1 -27.62 11.53 32.91
N ALA A 2 -26.71 12.40 32.64
CA ALA A 2 -26.11 12.37 31.33
C ALA A 2 -25.34 11.07 31.15
N GLN A 3 -25.56 10.47 30.04
CA GLN A 3 -24.75 9.35 29.62
C GLN A 3 -23.31 9.82 29.56
N VAL A 4 -22.49 9.28 30.41
CA VAL A 4 -21.08 9.54 30.28
C VAL A 4 -20.57 8.66 29.15
N TYR A 5 -20.38 9.26 28.01
CA TYR A 5 -19.68 8.57 26.99
C TYR A 5 -18.22 8.53 27.37
N THR A 6 -17.80 7.36 27.75
CA THR A 6 -16.39 7.13 27.77
C THR A 6 -15.95 7.20 26.32
N VAL A 7 -15.52 8.36 25.91
CA VAL A 7 -14.85 8.42 24.63
C VAL A 7 -13.63 7.54 24.80
N PRO A 8 -13.57 6.41 24.11
CA PRO A 8 -12.34 5.64 24.14
C PRO A 8 -11.23 6.59 23.74
N GLY A 9 -10.07 6.43 24.31
CA GLY A 9 -8.90 7.17 23.85
C GLY A 9 -8.80 7.12 22.35
N PRO A 10 -7.85 7.83 21.75
CA PRO A 10 -7.74 7.85 20.31
C PRO A 10 -7.78 6.44 19.78
N MET A 11 -8.72 6.17 18.89
CA MET A 11 -8.82 4.89 18.23
C MET A 11 -7.49 4.63 17.50
N PRO A 12 -6.96 3.41 17.55
CA PRO A 12 -5.81 3.12 16.70
C PRO A 12 -6.21 3.40 15.26
N PRO A 13 -5.30 3.95 14.47
CA PRO A 13 -5.60 4.18 13.06
C PRO A 13 -5.94 2.86 12.39
N THR A 14 -6.88 2.90 11.45
CA THR A 14 -7.25 1.71 10.67
C THR A 14 -6.14 1.30 9.71
N TRP A 15 -5.17 2.15 9.51
CA TRP A 15 -4.04 1.91 8.64
C TRP A 15 -2.83 2.70 9.13
N ASP A 16 -1.64 2.27 8.73
CA ASP A 16 -0.44 3.07 8.90
C ASP A 16 0.58 2.77 7.80
N LEU A 17 1.57 3.62 7.71
CA LEU A 17 2.64 3.50 6.75
C LEU A 17 3.95 3.94 7.40
N ASP A 18 4.97 3.09 7.33
CA ASP A 18 6.32 3.41 7.79
C ASP A 18 7.29 3.35 6.63
N ARG A 19 8.22 4.28 6.60
CA ARG A 19 9.33 4.23 5.65
C ARG A 19 10.40 3.27 6.17
N THR A 20 10.99 2.53 5.24
CA THR A 20 12.09 1.63 5.54
C THR A 20 13.26 1.96 4.63
N ALA A 21 14.41 1.32 4.86
CA ALA A 21 15.56 1.49 3.98
C ALA A 21 15.26 1.04 2.55
N GLU A 22 14.32 0.11 2.36
CA GLU A 22 14.00 -0.48 1.06
C GLU A 22 12.76 0.10 0.41
N GLY A 23 11.95 0.83 1.16
CA GLY A 23 10.71 1.38 0.64
C GLY A 23 9.74 1.78 1.73
N VAL A 24 8.55 1.19 1.71
CA VAL A 24 7.51 1.43 2.72
C VAL A 24 6.87 0.11 3.16
N VAL A 25 6.41 0.10 4.40
CA VAL A 25 5.55 -0.95 4.92
C VAL A 25 4.20 -0.32 5.24
N VAL A 26 3.14 -0.91 4.72
CA VAL A 26 1.76 -0.43 4.89
C VAL A 26 0.98 -1.51 5.60
N ARG A 27 0.16 -1.11 6.57
CA ARG A 27 -0.65 -2.04 7.37
C ARG A 27 -2.08 -1.55 7.45
N GLY A 28 -2.99 -2.49 7.63
CA GLY A 28 -4.39 -2.18 7.94
C GLY A 28 -5.28 -2.13 6.71
N GLU A 29 -6.25 -1.23 6.75
CA GLU A 29 -7.30 -1.16 5.74
C GLU A 29 -7.12 0.07 4.87
N ILE A 30 -7.05 -0.14 3.57
CA ILE A 30 -6.87 0.95 2.59
C ILE A 30 -8.17 1.07 1.78
N ASP A 31 -9.13 1.75 2.35
CA ASP A 31 -10.44 1.99 1.77
C ASP A 31 -10.57 3.44 1.26
N LEU A 32 -11.75 3.77 0.77
CA LEU A 32 -12.04 5.09 0.24
C LEU A 32 -11.68 6.21 1.24
N GLY A 33 -11.90 5.97 2.54
CA GLY A 33 -11.65 6.98 3.57
C GLY A 33 -10.19 7.33 3.77
N VAL A 34 -9.28 6.44 3.39
CA VAL A 34 -7.84 6.66 3.60
C VAL A 34 -7.02 6.63 2.31
N ALA A 35 -7.66 6.36 1.18
CA ALA A 35 -6.96 6.20 -0.09
C ALA A 35 -6.10 7.42 -0.46
N ASP A 36 -6.64 8.62 -0.28
CA ASP A 36 -5.88 9.84 -0.60
C ASP A 36 -4.68 10.02 0.29
N ALA A 37 -4.83 9.79 1.61
CA ALA A 37 -3.72 9.89 2.54
C ALA A 37 -2.65 8.85 2.27
N PHE A 38 -3.06 7.64 1.92
CA PHE A 38 -2.14 6.58 1.52
C PHE A 38 -1.35 6.99 0.28
N GLU A 39 -2.05 7.47 -0.75
CA GLU A 39 -1.40 7.90 -1.99
C GLU A 39 -0.36 8.99 -1.72
N VAL A 40 -0.73 10.01 -0.95
CA VAL A 40 0.16 11.13 -0.65
C VAL A 40 1.40 10.66 0.10
N LYS A 41 1.22 9.86 1.15
CA LYS A 41 2.33 9.40 1.97
C LYS A 41 3.25 8.45 1.22
N ALA A 42 2.67 7.51 0.49
CA ALA A 42 3.46 6.53 -0.26
C ALA A 42 4.21 7.19 -1.41
N SER A 43 3.56 8.08 -2.15
CA SER A 43 4.20 8.80 -3.26
C SER A 43 5.34 9.69 -2.76
N ALA A 44 5.14 10.36 -1.61
CA ALA A 44 6.21 11.16 -1.02
C ALA A 44 7.42 10.30 -0.64
N ALA A 45 7.19 9.10 -0.12
CA ALA A 45 8.26 8.18 0.21
C ALA A 45 9.01 7.72 -1.04
N VAL A 46 8.30 7.41 -2.11
CA VAL A 46 8.92 7.02 -3.38
C VAL A 46 9.78 8.17 -3.92
N MET A 47 9.22 9.37 -3.96
CA MET A 47 9.92 10.53 -4.50
C MET A 47 11.13 10.93 -3.68
N GLY A 48 11.10 10.66 -2.38
CA GLY A 48 12.21 10.96 -1.48
C GLY A 48 13.27 9.87 -1.42
N SER A 49 13.15 8.81 -2.20
CA SER A 49 14.05 7.65 -2.15
C SER A 49 14.91 7.59 -3.39
N ALA A 50 16.19 7.24 -3.20
CA ALA A 50 17.13 7.03 -4.30
C ALA A 50 17.35 5.53 -4.59
N VAL A 51 16.61 4.62 -3.94
CA VAL A 51 16.82 3.19 -4.17
C VAL A 51 16.36 2.80 -5.58
N ALA A 52 17.12 1.93 -6.23
CA ALA A 52 16.80 1.50 -7.59
C ALA A 52 15.58 0.58 -7.62
N SER A 53 15.37 -0.20 -6.59
CA SER A 53 14.19 -1.08 -6.44
C SER A 53 13.47 -0.69 -5.16
N PHE A 54 12.31 -0.07 -5.31
CA PHE A 54 11.52 0.42 -4.18
C PHE A 54 10.47 -0.62 -3.80
N LEU A 55 10.49 -1.06 -2.56
CA LEU A 55 9.58 -2.08 -2.06
C LEU A 55 8.34 -1.44 -1.45
N VAL A 56 7.18 -1.79 -1.98
CA VAL A 56 5.90 -1.46 -1.38
C VAL A 56 5.38 -2.72 -0.69
N ASP A 57 5.61 -2.81 0.61
CA ASP A 57 5.23 -3.98 1.39
C ASP A 57 3.80 -3.82 1.90
N LEU A 58 2.89 -4.56 1.31
CA LEU A 58 1.48 -4.59 1.65
C LEU A 58 1.08 -5.91 2.30
N SER A 59 2.05 -6.67 2.81
CA SER A 59 1.77 -8.00 3.36
C SER A 59 0.85 -7.95 4.58
N ASP A 60 0.82 -6.84 5.29
CA ASP A 60 -0.05 -6.64 6.45
C ASP A 60 -1.27 -5.79 6.15
N VAL A 61 -1.58 -5.57 4.88
CA VAL A 61 -2.84 -4.92 4.47
C VAL A 61 -3.94 -5.97 4.49
N THR A 62 -4.93 -5.74 5.33
CA THR A 62 -6.01 -6.70 5.57
C THR A 62 -7.21 -6.47 4.66
N PHE A 63 -7.31 -5.28 4.08
CA PHE A 63 -8.42 -4.94 3.19
C PHE A 63 -7.99 -3.83 2.25
N MET A 64 -8.42 -3.93 1.00
CA MET A 64 -8.27 -2.86 0.01
C MET A 64 -9.48 -2.90 -0.91
N ASP A 65 -10.08 -1.73 -1.12
CA ASP A 65 -11.19 -1.60 -2.06
C ASP A 65 -10.69 -0.97 -3.38
N SER A 66 -11.62 -0.67 -4.28
CA SER A 66 -11.25 -0.09 -5.57
C SER A 66 -10.60 1.28 -5.46
N ALA A 67 -10.96 2.06 -4.44
CA ALA A 67 -10.32 3.37 -4.21
C ALA A 67 -8.87 3.17 -3.75
N GLY A 68 -8.63 2.23 -2.84
CA GLY A 68 -7.29 1.87 -2.40
C GLY A 68 -6.45 1.35 -3.55
N LEU A 69 -7.04 0.50 -4.39
CA LEU A 69 -6.34 -0.03 -5.56
C LEU A 69 -5.96 1.10 -6.53
N ARG A 70 -6.86 2.04 -6.77
CA ARG A 70 -6.57 3.16 -7.66
C ARG A 70 -5.44 4.02 -7.11
N ALA A 71 -5.43 4.25 -5.80
CA ALA A 71 -4.34 4.97 -5.15
C ALA A 71 -3.02 4.21 -5.27
N LEU A 72 -3.04 2.89 -5.10
CA LEU A 72 -1.84 2.07 -5.27
C LEU A 72 -1.29 2.18 -6.70
N ILE A 73 -2.15 2.12 -7.70
CA ILE A 73 -1.72 2.24 -9.10
C ILE A 73 -1.02 3.58 -9.32
N LYS A 74 -1.51 4.65 -8.73
CA LYS A 74 -0.85 5.96 -8.83
C LYS A 74 0.51 5.99 -8.14
N VAL A 75 0.62 5.34 -6.99
CA VAL A 75 1.92 5.20 -6.31
C VAL A 75 2.92 4.46 -7.18
N LEU A 76 2.45 3.50 -7.96
CA LEU A 76 3.28 2.62 -8.79
C LEU A 76 3.56 3.21 -10.18
N GLU A 77 3.17 4.45 -10.47
CA GLU A 77 3.45 5.06 -11.76
C GLU A 77 4.94 5.04 -12.08
N PRO A 78 5.31 4.79 -13.35
CA PRO A 78 6.72 4.67 -13.74
C PRO A 78 7.52 5.94 -13.43
N ARG A 79 8.71 5.74 -12.91
CA ARG A 79 9.69 6.81 -12.69
C ARG A 79 11.03 6.36 -13.22
N ASP A 80 11.76 7.31 -13.80
CA ASP A 80 13.06 7.01 -14.40
C ASP A 80 14.03 6.43 -13.37
N GLY A 81 14.65 5.32 -13.77
CA GLY A 81 15.69 4.69 -12.95
C GLY A 81 15.19 3.96 -11.71
N GLN A 82 13.87 3.80 -11.56
CA GLN A 82 13.33 3.16 -10.37
C GLN A 82 12.36 2.04 -10.75
N ARG A 83 12.56 0.89 -10.12
CA ARG A 83 11.66 -0.24 -10.23
C ARG A 83 10.81 -0.31 -8.97
N MET A 84 9.58 -0.73 -9.12
CA MET A 84 8.67 -0.90 -8.00
C MET A 84 8.42 -2.39 -7.77
N ILE A 85 8.53 -2.81 -6.52
CA ILE A 85 8.25 -4.19 -6.13
C ILE A 85 7.09 -4.14 -5.15
N VAL A 86 6.03 -4.88 -5.44
CA VAL A 86 4.87 -4.99 -4.55
C VAL A 86 4.92 -6.35 -3.86
N GLN A 87 4.94 -6.34 -2.53
CA GLN A 87 4.78 -7.53 -1.72
C GLN A 87 3.37 -7.52 -1.14
N PRO A 88 2.41 -8.21 -1.75
CA PRO A 88 1.01 -8.11 -1.33
C PRO A 88 0.67 -9.07 -0.20
N SER A 89 -0.37 -8.72 0.56
CA SER A 89 -1.10 -9.70 1.33
C SER A 89 -1.90 -10.60 0.39
N ARG A 90 -2.45 -11.69 0.92
CA ARG A 90 -3.29 -12.57 0.11
C ARG A 90 -4.51 -11.82 -0.46
N GLN A 91 -5.13 -10.96 0.36
CA GLN A 91 -6.28 -10.17 -0.06
C GLN A 91 -5.93 -9.20 -1.18
N VAL A 92 -4.82 -8.49 -1.03
CA VAL A 92 -4.37 -7.54 -2.06
C VAL A 92 -3.98 -8.28 -3.32
N PHE A 93 -3.30 -9.41 -3.20
CA PHE A 93 -2.91 -10.21 -4.37
C PHE A 93 -4.13 -10.68 -5.16
N THR A 94 -5.16 -11.16 -4.46
CA THR A 94 -6.39 -11.59 -5.11
C THR A 94 -7.01 -10.43 -5.89
N LEU A 95 -7.07 -9.24 -5.28
CA LEU A 95 -7.60 -8.06 -5.94
C LEU A 95 -6.80 -7.69 -7.19
N LEU A 96 -5.47 -7.67 -7.08
CA LEU A 96 -4.58 -7.37 -8.21
C LEU A 96 -4.76 -8.38 -9.33
N ARG A 97 -4.85 -9.66 -8.98
CA ARG A 97 -5.02 -10.72 -9.96
C ARG A 97 -6.36 -10.59 -10.70
N LEU A 98 -7.44 -10.34 -9.97
CA LEU A 98 -8.76 -10.17 -10.57
C LEU A 98 -8.82 -8.96 -11.51
N CYS A 99 -8.00 -7.95 -11.24
CA CYS A 99 -7.91 -6.76 -12.09
C CYS A 99 -6.84 -6.89 -13.19
N GLY A 100 -6.21 -8.06 -13.33
CA GLY A 100 -5.23 -8.30 -14.38
C GLY A 100 -3.89 -7.61 -14.17
N LEU A 101 -3.52 -7.31 -12.92
CA LEU A 101 -2.34 -6.49 -12.63
C LEU A 101 -1.13 -7.27 -12.13
N THR A 102 -1.18 -8.61 -12.15
CA THR A 102 -0.10 -9.43 -11.57
C THR A 102 0.95 -9.90 -12.57
N ASN A 103 0.72 -9.76 -13.86
CA ASN A 103 1.56 -10.38 -14.89
C ASN A 103 2.26 -9.33 -15.78
N GLY A 104 2.90 -8.34 -15.16
CA GLY A 104 3.64 -7.35 -15.92
C GLY A 104 2.78 -6.30 -16.61
N ALA A 105 1.52 -6.15 -16.22
CA ALA A 105 0.62 -5.17 -16.81
C ALA A 105 1.04 -3.73 -16.50
N LEU A 106 1.73 -3.52 -15.39
CA LEU A 106 2.20 -2.20 -14.99
C LEU A 106 3.70 -2.08 -15.31
N PRO A 107 4.10 -1.04 -16.06
CA PRO A 107 5.51 -0.87 -16.42
C PRO A 107 6.41 -0.71 -15.19
N ASN A 108 7.54 -1.40 -15.18
CA ASN A 108 8.53 -1.35 -14.10
C ASN A 108 8.01 -1.80 -12.74
N VAL A 109 6.92 -2.54 -12.72
CA VAL A 109 6.35 -3.06 -11.47
C VAL A 109 6.42 -4.58 -11.48
N SER A 110 6.93 -5.15 -10.40
CA SER A 110 6.90 -6.59 -10.16
C SER A 110 6.02 -6.87 -8.95
N VAL A 111 5.01 -7.72 -9.14
CA VAL A 111 4.13 -8.14 -8.06
C VAL A 111 4.56 -9.53 -7.62
N ARG A 112 4.95 -9.65 -6.35
CA ARG A 112 5.34 -10.95 -5.77
C ARG A 112 4.10 -11.73 -5.36
N GLU A 113 4.26 -13.04 -5.24
CA GLU A 113 3.20 -13.85 -4.68
C GLU A 113 3.16 -13.69 -3.16
N PRO A 114 1.97 -13.82 -2.54
CA PRO A 114 1.85 -13.73 -1.08
C PRO A 114 2.72 -14.79 -0.41
N GLY A 115 3.39 -14.40 0.67
CA GLY A 115 4.27 -15.31 1.41
C GLY A 115 5.64 -15.51 0.80
N SER A 116 5.94 -14.88 -0.34
CA SER A 116 7.27 -14.91 -0.93
C SER A 116 8.22 -14.06 -0.09
N THR A 117 9.40 -14.60 0.21
CA THR A 117 10.39 -13.91 1.03
C THR A 117 11.56 -13.34 0.23
N VAL A 118 11.52 -13.44 -1.05
CA VAL A 118 12.64 -12.98 -1.88
C VAL A 118 12.20 -11.94 -2.86
#